data_fe4b027ed5d46c9e28ba67db5bc4dd7e
#
_entry.id   fe4b027ed5d46c9e28ba67db5bc4dd7e
#
_cell.length_a   1.000
_cell.length_b   1.000
_cell.length_c   1.000
_cell.angle_alpha   90.00
_cell.angle_beta   90.00
_cell.angle_gamma   90.00
#
_symmetry.space_group_name_H-M   'P 1'
#
loop_
_entity.id
_entity.type
_entity.pdbx_description
1 polymer ?
#
loop_
_entity_poly.entity_id
_entity_poly.type
_entity_poly.pdbx_seq_one_letter_code
_entity_poly.pdbx_strand_id
1 'polypeptide(L)'
;MSSLTTLRDLMGLGHEPGLLADAALVMIDCQNTYREGVMQLTGVEAALLEARRVLDRARELGRPVIHIQHDAGPGTPYDVNAAIGRIADIVAPQAGETVITKHYPNSFVQTSLDEELKKLGVKQLVLAGFMTHMCVNSTARGAFNLGYAPTVVAAATATRDLPLPDGSTVPAAAVQAASIATMRDLFAAIAPNADAVAR
;
A
#
# COMPACT_ATOMS: atom_id res chain seq x y z
N MET A 1 -1.37 -20.54 -25.57
CA MET A 1 -0.36 -19.51 -25.23
C MET A 1 0.36 -20.03 -24.00
N SER A 2 1.71 -20.16 -24.04
CA SER A 2 2.46 -20.50 -22.82
C SER A 2 2.28 -19.37 -21.81
N SER A 3 1.84 -19.70 -20.60
CA SER A 3 1.80 -18.73 -19.49
C SER A 3 3.23 -18.27 -19.21
N LEU A 4 3.43 -16.96 -19.05
CA LEU A 4 4.71 -16.44 -18.59
C LEU A 4 4.96 -16.94 -17.16
N THR A 5 6.13 -17.52 -16.92
CA THR A 5 6.55 -18.00 -15.59
C THR A 5 7.08 -16.82 -14.77
N THR A 6 6.62 -16.68 -13.54
CA THR A 6 7.10 -15.67 -12.60
C THR A 6 8.21 -16.24 -11.71
N LEU A 7 8.95 -15.37 -11.02
CA LEU A 7 9.88 -15.80 -9.96
C LEU A 7 9.15 -16.48 -8.81
N ARG A 8 7.91 -16.06 -8.49
CA ARG A 8 7.09 -16.72 -7.47
C ARG A 8 6.78 -18.16 -7.83
N ASP A 9 6.48 -18.45 -9.13
CA ASP A 9 6.25 -19.81 -9.61
C ASP A 9 7.50 -20.67 -9.41
N LEU A 10 8.67 -20.14 -9.77
CA LEU A 10 9.95 -20.85 -9.60
C LEU A 10 10.31 -21.12 -8.14
N MET A 11 9.89 -20.27 -7.22
CA MET A 11 10.12 -20.40 -5.78
C MET A 11 8.99 -21.16 -5.05
N GLY A 12 7.93 -21.57 -5.73
CA GLY A 12 6.80 -22.27 -5.14
C GLY A 12 5.98 -21.43 -4.16
N LEU A 13 5.98 -20.09 -4.29
CA LEU A 13 5.30 -19.17 -3.34
C LEU A 13 3.79 -19.03 -3.62
N GLY A 14 3.33 -19.44 -4.80
CA GLY A 14 1.93 -19.27 -5.21
C GLY A 14 1.52 -17.82 -5.44
N HIS A 15 0.27 -17.63 -5.88
CA HIS A 15 -0.29 -16.30 -6.21
C HIS A 15 -1.58 -15.99 -5.44
N GLU A 16 -2.03 -16.90 -4.59
CA GLU A 16 -3.25 -16.70 -3.81
C GLU A 16 -3.06 -15.54 -2.83
N PRO A 17 -3.99 -14.57 -2.84
CA PRO A 17 -3.98 -13.48 -1.87
C PRO A 17 -4.11 -14.00 -0.43
N GLY A 18 -3.33 -13.43 0.48
CA GLY A 18 -3.56 -13.61 1.90
C GLY A 18 -4.89 -12.98 2.33
N LEU A 19 -5.57 -13.60 3.26
CA LEU A 19 -6.88 -13.15 3.73
C LEU A 19 -6.74 -12.25 4.96
N LEU A 20 -7.65 -11.28 5.11
CA LEU A 20 -7.67 -10.39 6.28
C LEU A 20 -7.79 -11.16 7.60
N ALA A 21 -8.50 -12.29 7.61
CA ALA A 21 -8.64 -13.12 8.82
C ALA A 21 -7.29 -13.56 9.43
N ASP A 22 -6.22 -13.65 8.64
CA ASP A 22 -4.91 -14.12 9.08
C ASP A 22 -3.82 -13.03 8.99
N ALA A 23 -4.18 -11.81 8.55
CA ALA A 23 -3.24 -10.74 8.25
C ALA A 23 -3.36 -9.55 9.20
N ALA A 24 -2.34 -8.69 9.20
CA ALA A 24 -2.48 -7.27 9.58
C ALA A 24 -2.72 -6.43 8.33
N LEU A 25 -3.62 -5.45 8.43
CA LEU A 25 -3.80 -4.44 7.40
C LEU A 25 -2.82 -3.30 7.61
N VAL A 26 -2.08 -2.94 6.55
CA VAL A 26 -1.20 -1.77 6.53
C VAL A 26 -1.73 -0.78 5.51
N MET A 27 -2.27 0.35 6.00
CA MET A 27 -2.78 1.47 5.21
C MET A 27 -1.63 2.45 4.96
N ILE A 28 -1.16 2.53 3.71
CA ILE A 28 0.08 3.25 3.37
C ILE A 28 -0.27 4.62 2.79
N ASP A 29 0.10 5.69 3.50
CA ASP A 29 0.05 7.08 3.04
C ASP A 29 -1.29 7.48 2.38
N CYS A 30 -2.42 7.08 2.98
CA CYS A 30 -3.74 7.49 2.50
C CYS A 30 -4.04 8.96 2.87
N GLN A 31 -3.17 9.88 2.43
CA GLN A 31 -3.13 11.29 2.81
C GLN A 31 -3.80 12.20 1.76
N ASN A 32 -4.30 13.37 2.21
CA ASN A 32 -4.99 14.33 1.35
C ASN A 32 -4.10 14.87 0.21
N THR A 33 -2.78 14.90 0.38
CA THR A 33 -1.83 15.31 -0.65
C THR A 33 -2.00 14.59 -1.99
N TYR A 34 -2.56 13.39 -1.98
CA TYR A 34 -2.80 12.61 -3.19
C TYR A 34 -4.16 12.87 -3.84
N ARG A 35 -5.03 13.63 -3.17
CA ARG A 35 -6.38 13.96 -3.64
C ARG A 35 -6.41 15.27 -4.41
N GLU A 36 -5.47 16.17 -4.13
CA GLU A 36 -5.41 17.50 -4.75
C GLU A 36 -3.97 18.01 -4.85
N GLY A 37 -3.78 19.05 -5.65
CA GLY A 37 -2.48 19.73 -5.81
C GLY A 37 -1.47 18.96 -6.65
N VAL A 38 -0.20 19.27 -6.45
CA VAL A 38 0.92 18.80 -7.31
C VAL A 38 1.16 17.30 -7.25
N MET A 39 0.65 16.62 -6.22
CA MET A 39 0.82 15.17 -6.04
C MET A 39 -0.47 14.40 -6.30
N GLN A 40 -1.50 15.03 -6.86
CA GLN A 40 -2.76 14.36 -7.16
C GLN A 40 -2.57 13.12 -8.03
N LEU A 41 -3.26 12.03 -7.67
CA LEU A 41 -3.18 10.75 -8.37
C LEU A 41 -4.39 10.51 -9.26
N THR A 42 -4.16 9.81 -10.35
CA THR A 42 -5.23 9.34 -11.22
C THR A 42 -6.06 8.28 -10.51
N GLY A 43 -7.37 8.51 -10.40
CA GLY A 43 -8.32 7.55 -9.80
C GLY A 43 -8.24 7.44 -8.27
N VAL A 44 -7.63 8.40 -7.58
CA VAL A 44 -7.41 8.35 -6.12
C VAL A 44 -8.70 8.19 -5.31
N GLU A 45 -9.79 8.84 -5.69
CA GLU A 45 -11.06 8.76 -4.93
C GLU A 45 -11.65 7.34 -5.00
N ALA A 46 -11.61 6.69 -6.17
CA ALA A 46 -12.05 5.30 -6.30
C ALA A 46 -11.15 4.36 -5.48
N ALA A 47 -9.84 4.58 -5.49
CA ALA A 47 -8.90 3.79 -4.71
C ALA A 47 -9.07 4.00 -3.19
N LEU A 48 -9.39 5.21 -2.73
CA LEU A 48 -9.73 5.50 -1.33
C LEU A 48 -11.03 4.81 -0.89
N LEU A 49 -12.05 4.80 -1.74
CA LEU A 49 -13.28 4.06 -1.46
C LEU A 49 -13.01 2.56 -1.32
N GLU A 50 -12.16 2.01 -2.18
CA GLU A 50 -11.78 0.61 -2.08
C GLU A 50 -10.90 0.33 -0.86
N ALA A 51 -9.94 1.21 -0.54
CA ALA A 51 -9.15 1.14 0.69
C ALA A 51 -10.03 1.19 1.94
N ARG A 52 -11.10 2.01 1.92
CA ARG A 52 -12.09 2.06 2.99
C ARG A 52 -12.82 0.71 3.16
N ARG A 53 -13.20 0.03 2.07
CA ARG A 53 -13.85 -1.30 2.14
C ARG A 53 -12.92 -2.33 2.80
N VAL A 54 -11.64 -2.33 2.43
CA VAL A 54 -10.62 -3.19 3.07
C VAL A 54 -10.50 -2.87 4.56
N LEU A 55 -10.43 -1.58 4.91
CA LEU A 55 -10.30 -1.10 6.28
C LEU A 55 -11.50 -1.49 7.14
N ASP A 56 -12.71 -1.26 6.64
CA ASP A 56 -13.94 -1.65 7.36
C ASP A 56 -13.98 -3.15 7.60
N ARG A 57 -13.61 -3.94 6.60
CA ARG A 57 -13.58 -5.39 6.76
C ARG A 57 -12.55 -5.87 7.78
N ALA A 58 -11.35 -5.27 7.80
CA ALA A 58 -10.36 -5.57 8.83
C ALA A 58 -10.87 -5.25 10.24
N ARG A 59 -11.56 -4.10 10.40
CA ARG A 59 -12.20 -3.68 11.66
C ARG A 59 -13.29 -4.65 12.10
N GLU A 60 -14.19 -5.05 11.19
CA GLU A 60 -15.25 -6.04 11.46
C GLU A 60 -14.68 -7.39 11.93
N LEU A 61 -13.54 -7.80 11.38
CA LEU A 61 -12.86 -9.03 11.75
C LEU A 61 -11.99 -8.87 13.02
N GLY A 62 -11.92 -7.67 13.61
CA GLY A 62 -11.05 -7.37 14.75
C GLY A 62 -9.56 -7.55 14.44
N ARG A 63 -9.16 -7.34 13.18
CA ARG A 63 -7.78 -7.52 12.76
C ARG A 63 -6.93 -6.28 13.05
N PRO A 64 -5.62 -6.46 13.30
CA PRO A 64 -4.72 -5.34 13.49
C PRO A 64 -4.70 -4.42 12.28
N VAL A 65 -4.87 -3.12 12.51
CA VAL A 65 -4.76 -2.06 11.52
C VAL A 65 -3.60 -1.15 11.89
N ILE A 66 -2.69 -0.92 10.94
CA ILE A 66 -1.57 0.00 11.08
C ILE A 66 -1.67 1.03 9.96
N HIS A 67 -1.75 2.30 10.34
CA HIS A 67 -1.72 3.42 9.42
C HIS A 67 -0.30 3.95 9.30
N ILE A 68 0.17 4.08 8.08
CA ILE A 68 1.44 4.74 7.76
C ILE A 68 1.11 6.12 7.21
N GLN A 69 1.84 7.13 7.64
CA GLN A 69 1.81 8.46 7.04
C GLN A 69 3.22 8.93 6.71
N HIS A 70 3.39 9.53 5.54
CA HIS A 70 4.67 10.13 5.15
C HIS A 70 4.73 11.56 5.63
N ASP A 71 5.86 11.95 6.24
CA ASP A 71 6.15 13.32 6.64
C ASP A 71 7.45 13.79 5.98
N ALA A 72 7.39 14.90 5.25
CA ALA A 72 8.56 15.56 4.66
C ALA A 72 8.83 16.94 5.31
N GLY A 73 8.17 17.22 6.44
CA GLY A 73 8.35 18.42 7.23
C GLY A 73 7.43 19.59 6.86
N PRO A 74 7.50 20.66 7.65
CA PRO A 74 6.60 21.81 7.54
C PRO A 74 6.66 22.49 6.16
N GLY A 75 5.48 22.88 5.65
CA GLY A 75 5.32 23.60 4.40
C GLY A 75 5.48 22.77 3.12
N THR A 76 5.72 21.46 3.26
CA THR A 76 5.71 20.52 2.13
C THR A 76 4.31 19.97 1.86
N PRO A 77 4.05 19.35 0.70
CA PRO A 77 2.80 18.62 0.47
C PRO A 77 2.55 17.46 1.45
N TYR A 78 3.56 17.04 2.20
CA TYR A 78 3.51 15.95 3.18
C TYR A 78 3.65 16.44 4.63
N ASP A 79 3.39 17.73 4.89
CA ASP A 79 3.35 18.28 6.25
C ASP A 79 2.14 17.70 7.01
N VAL A 80 2.40 16.74 7.88
CA VAL A 80 1.34 16.03 8.65
C VAL A 80 0.59 16.94 9.63
N ASN A 81 1.11 18.13 9.93
CA ASN A 81 0.44 19.12 10.76
C ASN A 81 -0.52 20.01 9.96
N ALA A 82 -0.35 20.06 8.62
CA ALA A 82 -1.24 20.78 7.71
C ALA A 82 -2.34 19.85 7.16
N ALA A 83 -3.49 20.42 6.79
CA ALA A 83 -4.62 19.66 6.25
C ALA A 83 -4.24 18.76 5.06
N ILE A 84 -3.34 19.26 4.21
CA ILE A 84 -2.89 18.55 2.99
C ILE A 84 -2.10 17.25 3.32
N GLY A 85 -1.32 17.24 4.38
CA GLY A 85 -0.51 16.08 4.77
C GLY A 85 -1.22 15.10 5.70
N ARG A 86 -2.44 15.40 6.18
CA ARG A 86 -3.19 14.49 7.06
C ARG A 86 -3.75 13.30 6.31
N ILE A 87 -3.95 12.18 7.04
CA ILE A 87 -4.70 11.03 6.54
C ILE A 87 -6.11 11.48 6.18
N ALA A 88 -6.62 11.03 5.04
CA ALA A 88 -7.95 11.39 4.55
C ALA A 88 -9.05 10.88 5.50
N ASP A 89 -10.03 11.72 5.79
CA ASP A 89 -11.11 11.45 6.78
C ASP A 89 -11.85 10.14 6.48
N ILE A 90 -12.03 9.80 5.21
CA ILE A 90 -12.71 8.58 4.79
C ILE A 90 -12.04 7.30 5.31
N VAL A 91 -10.74 7.33 5.57
CA VAL A 91 -9.93 6.22 6.09
C VAL A 91 -9.20 6.60 7.38
N ALA A 92 -9.73 7.58 8.11
CA ALA A 92 -9.11 8.06 9.35
C ALA A 92 -8.90 6.93 10.37
N PRO A 93 -7.76 6.95 11.08
CA PRO A 93 -7.52 6.02 12.19
C PRO A 93 -8.59 6.11 13.27
N GLN A 94 -8.92 4.98 13.87
CA GLN A 94 -9.78 4.91 15.07
C GLN A 94 -8.94 4.74 16.34
N ALA A 95 -9.56 4.97 17.48
CA ALA A 95 -8.91 4.76 18.78
C ALA A 95 -8.44 3.31 18.90
N GLY A 96 -7.17 3.12 19.26
CA GLY A 96 -6.52 1.82 19.37
C GLY A 96 -5.81 1.34 18.08
N GLU A 97 -5.99 2.02 16.96
CA GLU A 97 -5.21 1.73 15.75
C GLU A 97 -3.85 2.45 15.79
N THR A 98 -2.81 1.75 15.37
CA THR A 98 -1.44 2.28 15.36
C THR A 98 -1.24 3.22 14.17
N VAL A 99 -0.66 4.41 14.43
CA VAL A 99 -0.21 5.33 13.38
C VAL A 99 1.31 5.45 13.45
N ILE A 100 1.99 5.20 12.33
CA ILE A 100 3.45 5.27 12.21
C ILE A 100 3.80 6.33 11.17
N THR A 101 4.62 7.30 11.57
CA THR A 101 5.18 8.30 10.65
C THR A 101 6.49 7.79 10.06
N LYS A 102 6.66 7.92 8.74
CA LYS A 102 7.87 7.58 8.02
C LYS A 102 8.40 8.76 7.21
N HIS A 103 9.70 8.71 6.89
CA HIS A 103 10.38 9.70 6.07
C HIS A 103 11.00 9.11 4.78
N TYR A 104 10.84 7.78 4.59
CA TYR A 104 11.34 7.04 3.42
C TYR A 104 10.19 6.32 2.71
N PRO A 105 10.31 6.00 1.42
CA PRO A 105 9.25 5.28 0.70
C PRO A 105 8.89 3.92 1.34
N ASN A 106 9.90 3.14 1.75
CA ASN A 106 9.68 1.87 2.42
C ASN A 106 9.28 2.10 3.88
N SER A 107 8.11 1.61 4.26
CA SER A 107 7.52 1.80 5.60
C SER A 107 8.29 1.12 6.74
N PHE A 108 9.25 0.26 6.44
CA PHE A 108 10.11 -0.39 7.44
C PHE A 108 11.37 0.41 7.75
N VAL A 109 11.74 1.40 6.90
CA VAL A 109 13.00 2.13 7.08
C VAL A 109 12.87 3.18 8.16
N GLN A 110 13.65 3.03 9.24
CA GLN A 110 13.67 3.94 10.39
C GLN A 110 12.30 4.15 11.04
N THR A 111 11.51 3.08 11.15
CA THR A 111 10.20 3.06 11.80
C THR A 111 10.08 1.86 12.73
N SER A 112 9.05 1.85 13.56
CA SER A 112 8.72 0.73 14.44
C SER A 112 7.87 -0.37 13.76
N LEU A 113 7.60 -0.30 12.44
CA LEU A 113 6.64 -1.21 11.79
C LEU A 113 6.99 -2.69 11.98
N ASP A 114 8.25 -3.07 11.82
CA ASP A 114 8.69 -4.46 11.98
C ASP A 114 8.51 -4.94 13.43
N GLU A 115 8.80 -4.08 14.41
CA GLU A 115 8.62 -4.37 15.83
C GLU A 115 7.14 -4.57 16.17
N GLU A 116 6.26 -3.69 15.68
CA GLU A 116 4.81 -3.81 15.90
C GLU A 116 4.24 -5.09 15.27
N LEU A 117 4.62 -5.42 14.05
CA LEU A 117 4.19 -6.65 13.38
C LEU A 117 4.69 -7.92 14.11
N LYS A 118 5.91 -7.90 14.63
CA LYS A 118 6.46 -8.99 15.45
C LYS A 118 5.71 -9.17 16.78
N LYS A 119 5.37 -8.07 17.46
CA LYS A 119 4.55 -8.12 18.70
C LYS A 119 3.17 -8.74 18.42
N LEU A 120 2.57 -8.44 17.26
CA LEU A 120 1.30 -9.00 16.84
C LEU A 120 1.41 -10.47 16.39
N GLY A 121 2.60 -10.99 16.18
CA GLY A 121 2.84 -12.37 15.75
C GLY A 121 2.35 -12.69 14.34
N VAL A 122 2.10 -11.66 13.51
CA VAL A 122 1.57 -11.83 12.15
C VAL A 122 2.68 -12.04 11.14
N LYS A 123 2.40 -12.81 10.10
CA LYS A 123 3.29 -13.04 8.95
C LYS A 123 2.66 -12.57 7.64
N GLN A 124 1.35 -12.60 7.55
CA GLN A 124 0.62 -12.12 6.38
C GLN A 124 0.28 -10.63 6.54
N LEU A 125 0.47 -9.87 5.47
CA LEU A 125 0.14 -8.45 5.40
C LEU A 125 -0.80 -8.19 4.23
N VAL A 126 -1.86 -7.42 4.46
CA VAL A 126 -2.65 -6.83 3.39
C VAL A 126 -2.25 -5.36 3.29
N LEU A 127 -1.85 -4.93 2.09
CA LEU A 127 -1.34 -3.59 1.81
C LEU A 127 -2.33 -2.83 0.92
N ALA A 128 -2.71 -1.64 1.32
CA ALA A 128 -3.52 -0.69 0.56
C ALA A 128 -2.94 0.73 0.71
N GLY A 129 -3.19 1.61 -0.24
CA GLY A 129 -2.77 3.03 -0.17
C GLY A 129 -1.86 3.47 -1.32
N PHE A 130 -1.02 4.48 -1.10
CA PHE A 130 -0.37 5.27 -2.16
C PHE A 130 1.13 5.45 -1.94
N MET A 131 1.89 5.80 -2.98
CA MET A 131 1.60 5.56 -4.41
C MET A 131 2.00 4.14 -4.78
N THR A 132 1.27 3.53 -5.70
CA THR A 132 1.51 2.13 -6.11
C THR A 132 2.95 1.87 -6.51
N HIS A 133 3.54 2.74 -7.35
CA HIS A 133 4.91 2.61 -7.86
C HIS A 133 5.99 2.99 -6.83
N MET A 134 5.62 3.65 -5.72
CA MET A 134 6.57 4.20 -4.76
C MET A 134 6.44 3.53 -3.38
N CYS A 135 5.65 4.09 -2.47
CA CYS A 135 5.61 3.61 -1.09
C CYS A 135 5.00 2.21 -0.96
N VAL A 136 3.96 1.89 -1.74
CA VAL A 136 3.37 0.55 -1.76
C VAL A 136 4.38 -0.48 -2.27
N ASN A 137 4.99 -0.23 -3.43
CA ASN A 137 5.99 -1.11 -4.03
C ASN A 137 7.21 -1.29 -3.11
N SER A 138 7.74 -0.18 -2.57
CA SER A 138 8.91 -0.21 -1.67
C SER A 138 8.61 -0.99 -0.39
N THR A 139 7.41 -0.80 0.19
CA THR A 139 6.98 -1.51 1.41
C THR A 139 6.74 -2.99 1.15
N ALA A 140 6.13 -3.36 0.03
CA ALA A 140 5.93 -4.76 -0.35
C ALA A 140 7.26 -5.51 -0.49
N ARG A 141 8.27 -4.89 -1.12
CA ARG A 141 9.63 -5.44 -1.23
C ARG A 141 10.31 -5.54 0.14
N GLY A 142 10.18 -4.50 0.99
CA GLY A 142 10.69 -4.51 2.35
C GLY A 142 10.08 -5.62 3.19
N ALA A 143 8.76 -5.78 3.14
CA ALA A 143 8.03 -6.85 3.81
C ALA A 143 8.54 -8.24 3.38
N PHE A 144 8.63 -8.48 2.07
CA PHE A 144 9.16 -9.73 1.53
C PHE A 144 10.58 -10.04 2.03
N ASN A 145 11.47 -9.03 2.00
CA ASN A 145 12.86 -9.20 2.45
C ASN A 145 12.97 -9.50 3.95
N LEU A 146 11.99 -9.08 4.76
CA LEU A 146 11.91 -9.37 6.20
C LEU A 146 11.16 -10.68 6.51
N GLY A 147 10.74 -11.42 5.48
CA GLY A 147 10.08 -12.72 5.62
C GLY A 147 8.57 -12.64 5.89
N TYR A 148 7.93 -11.51 5.61
CA TYR A 148 6.48 -11.40 5.56
C TYR A 148 5.94 -11.90 4.21
N ALA A 149 4.65 -12.22 4.17
CA ALA A 149 3.90 -12.57 2.97
C ALA A 149 2.93 -11.44 2.61
N PRO A 150 3.36 -10.43 1.85
CA PRO A 150 2.49 -9.31 1.51
C PRO A 150 1.51 -9.65 0.39
N THR A 151 0.29 -9.16 0.53
CA THR A 151 -0.76 -9.09 -0.49
C THR A 151 -1.07 -7.63 -0.75
N VAL A 152 -1.00 -7.18 -1.99
CA VAL A 152 -1.39 -5.82 -2.40
C VAL A 152 -2.79 -5.85 -2.99
N VAL A 153 -3.69 -5.01 -2.48
CA VAL A 153 -5.04 -4.83 -3.04
C VAL A 153 -4.96 -3.81 -4.16
N ALA A 154 -4.92 -4.26 -5.42
CA ALA A 154 -4.63 -3.42 -6.58
C ALA A 154 -5.61 -2.25 -6.74
N ALA A 155 -6.93 -2.49 -6.58
CA ALA A 155 -7.95 -1.44 -6.67
C ALA A 155 -7.89 -0.42 -5.52
N ALA A 156 -7.24 -0.78 -4.39
CA ALA A 156 -7.01 0.12 -3.25
C ALA A 156 -5.67 0.86 -3.35
N THR A 157 -5.08 0.93 -4.54
CA THR A 157 -3.83 1.67 -4.83
C THR A 157 -4.02 2.59 -6.02
N ALA A 158 -3.27 3.68 -6.09
CA ALA A 158 -3.29 4.63 -7.20
C ALA A 158 -1.89 5.19 -7.48
N THR A 159 -1.72 5.72 -8.68
CA THR A 159 -0.47 6.35 -9.13
C THR A 159 -0.77 7.56 -10.03
N ARG A 160 0.25 8.14 -10.63
CA ARG A 160 0.17 9.30 -11.50
C ARG A 160 1.03 9.13 -12.74
N ASP A 161 0.86 10.01 -13.69
CA ASP A 161 1.75 10.12 -14.84
C ASP A 161 3.18 10.45 -14.38
N LEU A 162 4.17 9.86 -15.05
CA LEU A 162 5.57 10.08 -14.72
C LEU A 162 6.33 10.61 -15.95
N PRO A 163 7.19 11.64 -15.78
CA PRO A 163 8.02 12.15 -16.87
C PRO A 163 9.19 11.21 -17.15
N LEU A 164 9.58 11.12 -18.43
CA LEU A 164 10.84 10.50 -18.85
C LEU A 164 11.92 11.56 -19.11
N PRO A 165 13.20 11.18 -19.14
CA PRO A 165 14.31 12.13 -19.38
C PRO A 165 14.25 12.87 -20.71
N ASP A 166 13.59 12.32 -21.71
CA ASP A 166 13.38 12.92 -23.03
C ASP A 166 12.18 13.89 -23.09
N GLY A 167 11.52 14.10 -21.95
CA GLY A 167 10.34 14.95 -21.81
C GLY A 167 9.02 14.27 -22.17
N SER A 168 9.03 13.03 -22.62
CA SER A 168 7.82 12.24 -22.82
C SER A 168 7.22 11.80 -21.47
N THR A 169 5.99 11.30 -21.51
CA THR A 169 5.25 10.89 -20.30
C THR A 169 4.88 9.42 -20.35
N VAL A 170 5.09 8.72 -19.25
CA VAL A 170 4.51 7.39 -19.01
C VAL A 170 3.16 7.59 -18.33
N PRO A 171 2.03 7.22 -18.98
CA PRO A 171 0.70 7.40 -18.42
C PRO A 171 0.51 6.60 -17.11
N ALA A 172 -0.28 7.12 -16.19
CA ALA A 172 -0.59 6.48 -14.90
C ALA A 172 -1.04 5.02 -15.06
N ALA A 173 -1.84 4.71 -16.07
CA ALA A 173 -2.28 3.34 -16.34
C ALA A 173 -1.11 2.38 -16.64
N ALA A 174 -0.10 2.84 -17.38
CA ALA A 174 1.10 2.05 -17.67
C ALA A 174 1.98 1.91 -16.43
N VAL A 175 2.16 2.98 -15.64
CA VAL A 175 2.88 2.95 -14.36
C VAL A 175 2.20 1.98 -13.39
N GLN A 176 0.87 2.02 -13.28
CA GLN A 176 0.09 1.13 -12.43
C GLN A 176 0.29 -0.34 -12.85
N ALA A 177 0.09 -0.65 -14.11
CA ALA A 177 0.22 -2.01 -14.63
C ALA A 177 1.63 -2.58 -14.41
N ALA A 178 2.67 -1.81 -14.73
CA ALA A 178 4.06 -2.21 -14.52
C ALA A 178 4.38 -2.42 -13.04
N SER A 179 3.91 -1.52 -12.16
CA SER A 179 4.14 -1.62 -10.71
C SER A 179 3.49 -2.88 -10.11
N ILE A 180 2.24 -3.16 -10.47
CA ILE A 180 1.53 -4.38 -10.03
C ILE A 180 2.23 -5.64 -10.59
N ALA A 181 2.59 -5.64 -11.88
CA ALA A 181 3.27 -6.78 -12.49
C ALA A 181 4.61 -7.09 -11.81
N THR A 182 5.44 -6.07 -11.53
CA THR A 182 6.74 -6.25 -10.88
C THR A 182 6.62 -6.72 -9.42
N MET A 183 5.58 -6.29 -8.70
CA MET A 183 5.32 -6.83 -7.36
C MET A 183 4.86 -8.30 -7.43
N ARG A 184 3.96 -8.62 -8.37
CA ARG A 184 3.44 -9.96 -8.59
C ARG A 184 4.51 -10.96 -9.02
N ASP A 185 5.54 -10.51 -9.74
CA ASP A 185 6.61 -11.39 -10.21
C ASP A 185 7.33 -12.12 -9.07
N LEU A 186 7.55 -11.42 -7.92
CA LEU A 186 8.22 -12.01 -6.75
C LEU A 186 7.60 -11.61 -5.41
N PHE A 187 7.43 -10.31 -5.17
CA PHE A 187 7.39 -9.74 -3.83
C PHE A 187 6.04 -9.87 -3.13
N ALA A 188 4.92 -9.88 -3.87
CA ALA A 188 3.58 -9.87 -3.29
C ALA A 188 2.58 -10.70 -4.09
N ALA A 189 1.61 -11.31 -3.42
CA ALA A 189 0.38 -11.70 -4.07
C ALA A 189 -0.44 -10.45 -4.41
N ILE A 190 -1.26 -10.51 -5.46
CA ILE A 190 -2.09 -9.38 -5.89
C ILE A 190 -3.55 -9.76 -5.79
N ALA A 191 -4.27 -9.09 -4.91
CA ALA A 191 -5.72 -9.13 -4.83
C ALA A 191 -6.30 -8.07 -5.78
N PRO A 192 -7.25 -8.39 -6.65
CA PRO A 192 -7.81 -7.40 -7.57
C PRO A 192 -8.58 -6.30 -6.83
N ASN A 193 -9.29 -6.61 -5.76
CA ASN A 193 -10.15 -5.72 -4.99
C ASN A 193 -10.31 -6.20 -3.54
N ALA A 194 -11.09 -5.47 -2.73
CA ALA A 194 -11.36 -5.80 -1.33
C ALA A 194 -12.02 -7.17 -1.14
N ASP A 195 -12.90 -7.60 -2.04
CA ASP A 195 -13.62 -8.87 -1.92
C ASP A 195 -12.68 -10.08 -1.94
N ALA A 196 -11.55 -9.97 -2.66
CA ALA A 196 -10.54 -11.03 -2.76
C ALA A 196 -9.76 -11.28 -1.45
N VAL A 197 -9.83 -10.37 -0.48
CA VAL A 197 -9.16 -10.49 0.83
C VAL A 197 -10.16 -10.50 2.00
N ALA A 198 -11.45 -10.44 1.74
CA ALA A 198 -12.51 -10.16 2.73
C ALA A 198 -12.84 -11.32 3.70
N ARG A 199 -12.21 -12.49 3.54
CA ARG A 199 -12.45 -13.66 4.41
C ARG A 199 -11.49 -13.65 5.58
#